data_d932c6160b0fa589d15b1d1c8da55ef8
#
_entry.id   d932c6160b0fa589d15b1d1c8da55ef8
#
_cell.length_a   1.000
_cell.length_b   1.000
_cell.length_c   1.000
_cell.angle_alpha   90.00
_cell.angle_beta   90.00
_cell.angle_gamma   90.00
#
_symmetry.space_group_name_H-M   'P 1'
#
loop_
_entity.id
_entity.type
_entity.pdbx_description
1 polymer ?
#
loop_
_entity_poly.entity_id
_entity_poly.type
_entity_poly.pdbx_seq_one_letter_code
_entity_poly.pdbx_strand_id
1 'polypeptide(L)'
;MKHILYGLALCIALLSSSCEEIPPVINPFDGNPVDTTVDIENQQRQVLIEEFTGIRCVQCPAGSAEIETLLAIHGERLVAVSIHAGDFAPPFPQSLVDFRTEEGEQLINFLGPPISYPSAVIDRKLFEGE
;
A
#
# COMPACT_ATOMS: atom_id res chain seq x y z
N MET A 1 -22.03 -22.64 45.78
CA MET A 1 -22.62 -22.50 44.45
C MET A 1 -22.94 -21.04 44.08
N LYS A 2 -23.52 -20.21 44.95
CA LYS A 2 -23.82 -18.80 44.63
C LYS A 2 -22.59 -17.97 44.27
N HIS A 3 -21.46 -18.14 44.94
CA HIS A 3 -20.23 -17.36 44.66
C HIS A 3 -19.57 -17.73 43.35
N ILE A 4 -19.72 -18.95 42.85
CA ILE A 4 -19.22 -19.40 41.55
C ILE A 4 -20.04 -18.76 40.41
N LEU A 5 -21.37 -18.66 40.58
CA LEU A 5 -22.26 -18.00 39.61
C LEU A 5 -21.95 -16.51 39.50
N TYR A 6 -21.67 -15.79 40.61
CA TYR A 6 -21.29 -14.37 40.56
C TYR A 6 -19.92 -14.16 39.91
N GLY A 7 -18.95 -15.05 40.15
CA GLY A 7 -17.65 -15.01 39.47
C GLY A 7 -17.76 -15.22 37.96
N LEU A 8 -18.58 -16.16 37.53
CA LEU A 8 -18.82 -16.43 36.13
C LEU A 8 -19.54 -15.26 35.41
N ALA A 9 -20.54 -14.66 36.05
CA ALA A 9 -21.25 -13.50 35.55
C ALA A 9 -20.34 -12.27 35.41
N LEU A 10 -19.43 -12.04 36.36
CA LEU A 10 -18.47 -10.95 36.30
C LEU A 10 -17.43 -11.13 35.18
N CYS A 11 -16.95 -12.37 34.96
CA CYS A 11 -16.05 -12.67 33.84
C CYS A 11 -16.72 -12.46 32.47
N ILE A 12 -17.98 -12.82 32.33
CA ILE A 12 -18.74 -12.61 31.07
C ILE A 12 -18.95 -11.11 30.81
N ALA A 13 -19.20 -10.31 31.83
CA ALA A 13 -19.37 -8.86 31.71
C ALA A 13 -18.07 -8.12 31.30
N LEU A 14 -16.90 -8.68 31.66
CA LEU A 14 -15.60 -8.11 31.30
C LEU A 14 -15.15 -8.46 29.86
N LEU A 15 -15.74 -9.49 29.26
CA LEU A 15 -15.43 -9.90 27.88
C LEU A 15 -16.23 -9.14 26.80
N SER A 16 -17.21 -8.32 27.20
CA SER A 16 -18.06 -7.57 26.29
C SER A 16 -17.58 -6.14 25.97
N SER A 17 -16.42 -5.71 26.50
CA SER A 17 -15.79 -4.47 26.05
C SER A 17 -14.94 -4.73 24.79
N SER A 18 -15.61 -5.09 23.71
CA SER A 18 -15.04 -5.03 22.36
C SER A 18 -14.85 -3.57 22.00
N CYS A 19 -13.63 -3.17 21.62
CA CYS A 19 -13.40 -1.89 20.99
C CYS A 19 -14.25 -1.84 19.72
N GLU A 20 -15.22 -0.95 19.69
CA GLU A 20 -15.97 -0.64 18.49
C GLU A 20 -15.03 0.20 17.59
N GLU A 21 -14.44 -0.44 16.56
CA GLU A 21 -13.80 0.30 15.49
C GLU A 21 -14.89 1.07 14.73
N ILE A 22 -14.93 2.37 14.95
CA ILE A 22 -15.76 3.27 14.15
C ILE A 22 -15.00 3.44 12.83
N PRO A 23 -15.46 2.83 11.71
CA PRO A 23 -14.86 3.12 10.41
C PRO A 23 -15.01 4.62 10.16
N PRO A 24 -13.99 5.30 9.60
CA PRO A 24 -14.12 6.70 9.23
C PRO A 24 -15.25 6.81 8.20
N VAL A 25 -16.41 7.24 8.63
CA VAL A 25 -17.52 7.54 7.73
C VAL A 25 -17.15 8.85 7.04
N ILE A 26 -16.46 8.73 5.91
CA ILE A 26 -16.33 9.83 4.97
C ILE A 26 -17.70 9.96 4.31
N ASN A 27 -18.55 10.77 4.87
CA ASN A 27 -19.86 11.08 4.31
C ASN A 27 -19.70 12.35 3.45
N PRO A 28 -19.51 12.25 2.13
CA PRO A 28 -19.26 13.42 1.29
C PRO A 28 -20.48 14.37 1.20
N PHE A 29 -21.60 14.05 1.89
CA PHE A 29 -22.86 14.78 1.80
C PHE A 29 -23.44 15.25 3.15
N ASP A 30 -22.65 15.23 4.22
CA ASP A 30 -23.14 15.64 5.55
C ASP A 30 -23.49 17.13 5.69
N GLY A 31 -23.43 17.92 4.62
CA GLY A 31 -23.80 19.33 4.65
C GLY A 31 -22.98 20.22 5.60
N ASN A 32 -22.06 19.65 6.39
CA ASN A 32 -21.04 20.39 7.06
C ASN A 32 -20.03 20.87 6.01
N PRO A 33 -19.70 22.17 5.98
CA PRO A 33 -18.60 22.62 5.17
C PRO A 33 -17.38 21.82 5.65
N VAL A 34 -16.94 20.84 4.84
CA VAL A 34 -15.61 20.29 5.02
C VAL A 34 -14.69 21.50 5.03
N ASP A 35 -13.97 21.70 6.13
CA ASP A 35 -12.92 22.71 6.16
C ASP A 35 -11.91 22.33 5.09
N THR A 36 -12.16 22.81 3.88
CA THR A 36 -11.27 22.64 2.72
C THR A 36 -10.21 23.73 2.69
N THR A 37 -10.00 24.42 3.80
CA THR A 37 -8.82 25.28 3.97
C THR A 37 -7.58 24.40 4.15
N VAL A 38 -7.36 23.51 3.21
CA VAL A 38 -6.06 22.89 3.02
C VAL A 38 -5.17 24.05 2.54
N ASP A 39 -4.19 24.42 3.37
CA ASP A 39 -3.16 25.39 2.96
C ASP A 39 -2.38 24.80 1.79
N ILE A 40 -2.87 25.07 0.58
CA ILE A 40 -2.24 24.58 -0.67
C ILE A 40 -1.00 25.38 -1.04
N GLU A 41 -0.76 26.54 -0.38
CA GLU A 41 0.39 27.40 -0.70
C GLU A 41 1.73 26.76 -0.29
N ASN A 42 1.69 25.84 0.70
CA ASN A 42 2.88 25.14 1.20
C ASN A 42 2.91 23.65 0.84
N GLN A 43 1.95 23.14 0.06
CA GLN A 43 1.96 21.74 -0.36
C GLN A 43 2.95 21.52 -1.50
N GLN A 44 3.99 20.75 -1.21
CA GLN A 44 4.86 20.24 -2.26
C GLN A 44 4.19 19.00 -2.90
N ARG A 45 4.00 19.06 -4.22
CA ARG A 45 3.54 17.91 -4.97
C ARG A 45 4.55 16.77 -4.84
N GLN A 46 4.08 15.61 -4.42
CA GLN A 46 4.83 14.38 -4.45
C GLN A 46 4.53 13.61 -5.74
N VAL A 47 5.51 12.89 -6.23
CA VAL A 47 5.42 11.99 -7.38
C VAL A 47 5.47 10.57 -6.87
N LEU A 48 4.53 9.73 -7.29
CA LEU A 48 4.49 8.31 -6.96
C LEU A 48 5.20 7.51 -8.06
N ILE A 49 6.14 6.64 -7.67
CA ILE A 49 6.70 5.59 -8.52
C ILE A 49 6.22 4.24 -7.98
N GLU A 50 5.53 3.48 -8.83
CA GLU A 50 5.09 2.11 -8.57
C GLU A 50 5.98 1.18 -9.42
N GLU A 51 7.00 0.58 -8.81
CA GLU A 51 7.91 -0.36 -9.46
C GLU A 51 7.34 -1.78 -9.42
N PHE A 52 7.17 -2.40 -10.57
CA PHE A 52 6.88 -3.83 -10.66
C PHE A 52 8.17 -4.63 -10.66
N THR A 53 8.29 -5.50 -9.68
CA THR A 53 9.50 -6.25 -9.38
C THR A 53 9.17 -7.70 -9.00
N GLY A 54 10.20 -8.51 -8.77
CA GLY A 54 10.00 -9.88 -8.32
C GLY A 54 11.29 -10.58 -7.92
N ILE A 55 11.19 -11.52 -7.00
CA ILE A 55 12.32 -12.27 -6.45
C ILE A 55 13.09 -13.08 -7.52
N ARG A 56 12.45 -13.39 -8.65
CA ARG A 56 13.04 -14.12 -9.78
C ARG A 56 13.60 -13.21 -10.87
N CYS A 57 13.49 -11.91 -10.71
CA CYS A 57 13.90 -10.92 -11.69
C CYS A 57 15.36 -10.56 -11.51
N VAL A 58 16.20 -10.98 -12.44
CA VAL A 58 17.66 -10.77 -12.38
C VAL A 58 18.03 -9.29 -12.53
N GLN A 59 17.26 -8.51 -13.28
CA GLN A 59 17.52 -7.09 -13.55
C GLN A 59 16.87 -6.15 -12.52
N CYS A 60 15.94 -6.64 -11.70
CA CYS A 60 15.20 -5.79 -10.77
C CYS A 60 16.09 -5.10 -9.71
N PRO A 61 17.16 -5.71 -9.20
CA PRO A 61 18.06 -4.98 -8.29
C PRO A 61 18.66 -3.71 -8.90
N ALA A 62 18.92 -3.69 -10.22
CA ALA A 62 19.39 -2.49 -10.90
C ALA A 62 18.31 -1.39 -11.00
N GLY A 63 17.06 -1.78 -11.24
CA GLY A 63 15.92 -0.85 -11.23
C GLY A 63 15.71 -0.22 -9.84
N SER A 64 15.73 -1.05 -8.80
CA SER A 64 15.61 -0.54 -7.42
C SER A 64 16.76 0.40 -7.04
N ALA A 65 17.99 0.14 -7.48
CA ALA A 65 19.13 1.03 -7.25
C ALA A 65 18.96 2.40 -7.97
N GLU A 66 18.34 2.41 -9.14
CA GLU A 66 18.00 3.66 -9.83
C GLU A 66 16.95 4.45 -9.04
N ILE A 67 15.92 3.78 -8.52
CA ILE A 67 14.90 4.42 -7.67
C ILE A 67 15.54 4.99 -6.39
N GLU A 68 16.46 4.28 -5.74
CA GLU A 68 17.22 4.81 -4.60
C GLU A 68 17.99 6.09 -4.97
N THR A 69 18.58 6.14 -6.16
CA THR A 69 19.26 7.34 -6.68
C THR A 69 18.30 8.49 -6.85
N LEU A 70 17.12 8.24 -7.44
CA LEU A 70 16.07 9.26 -7.58
C LEU A 70 15.54 9.76 -6.24
N LEU A 71 15.36 8.87 -5.26
CA LEU A 71 14.97 9.23 -3.89
C LEU A 71 16.02 10.12 -3.23
N ALA A 72 17.31 9.85 -3.44
CA ALA A 72 18.39 10.69 -2.92
C ALA A 72 18.40 12.09 -3.55
N ILE A 73 18.02 12.22 -4.82
CA ILE A 73 17.97 13.50 -5.54
C ILE A 73 16.74 14.31 -5.17
N HIS A 74 15.57 13.68 -5.09
CA HIS A 74 14.28 14.34 -4.98
C HIS A 74 13.72 14.40 -3.55
N GLY A 75 14.26 13.58 -2.64
CA GLY A 75 13.88 13.55 -1.23
C GLY A 75 12.38 13.33 -1.04
N GLU A 76 11.75 14.10 -0.18
CA GLU A 76 10.33 14.00 0.18
C GLU A 76 9.36 14.25 -1.00
N ARG A 77 9.87 14.72 -2.14
CA ARG A 77 9.05 14.92 -3.33
C ARG A 77 8.77 13.64 -4.10
N LEU A 78 9.46 12.55 -3.77
CA LEU A 78 9.31 11.25 -4.40
C LEU A 78 8.85 10.21 -3.39
N VAL A 79 7.82 9.46 -3.74
CA VAL A 79 7.36 8.27 -3.01
C VAL A 79 7.53 7.09 -3.93
N ALA A 80 8.26 6.07 -3.49
CA ALA A 80 8.46 4.86 -4.27
C ALA A 80 7.85 3.65 -3.55
N VAL A 81 7.19 2.79 -4.31
CA VAL A 81 6.61 1.53 -3.84
C VAL A 81 7.07 0.41 -4.76
N SER A 82 7.73 -0.60 -4.21
CA SER A 82 8.09 -1.82 -4.96
C SER A 82 6.99 -2.87 -4.78
N ILE A 83 6.43 -3.33 -5.89
CA ILE A 83 5.28 -4.23 -5.96
C ILE A 83 5.76 -5.57 -6.52
N HIS A 84 5.76 -6.60 -5.67
CA HIS A 84 6.06 -7.96 -6.08
C HIS A 84 4.80 -8.60 -6.68
N ALA A 85 4.66 -8.55 -8.00
CA ALA A 85 3.50 -9.09 -8.71
C ALA A 85 3.89 -9.61 -10.10
N GLY A 86 3.03 -10.44 -10.69
CA GLY A 86 3.22 -11.04 -12.00
C GLY A 86 4.27 -12.16 -12.06
N ASP A 87 4.78 -12.45 -13.25
CA ASP A 87 5.51 -13.68 -13.56
C ASP A 87 6.82 -13.87 -12.79
N PHE A 88 7.49 -12.79 -12.42
CA PHE A 88 8.76 -12.82 -11.70
C PHE A 88 8.64 -12.73 -10.17
N ALA A 89 7.44 -12.53 -9.66
CA ALA A 89 7.19 -12.38 -8.23
C ALA A 89 7.09 -13.69 -7.43
N PRO A 90 6.65 -14.85 -7.99
CA PRO A 90 6.49 -16.08 -7.21
C PRO A 90 7.79 -16.47 -6.46
N PRO A 91 7.69 -16.86 -5.18
CA PRO A 91 8.86 -17.25 -4.39
C PRO A 91 9.53 -18.52 -4.94
N PHE A 92 10.80 -18.70 -4.65
CA PHE A 92 11.46 -19.99 -4.84
C PHE A 92 11.00 -20.99 -3.77
N PRO A 93 11.11 -22.32 -4.00
CA PRO A 93 10.71 -23.33 -3.01
C PRO A 93 11.40 -23.17 -1.64
N GLN A 94 12.60 -22.61 -1.61
CA GLN A 94 13.38 -22.35 -0.40
C GLN A 94 13.18 -20.95 0.20
N SER A 95 12.36 -20.10 -0.41
CA SER A 95 12.08 -18.76 0.12
C SER A 95 11.32 -18.84 1.44
N LEU A 96 11.76 -18.08 2.42
CA LEU A 96 11.11 -18.01 3.73
C LEU A 96 9.88 -17.08 3.74
N VAL A 97 9.79 -16.17 2.76
CA VAL A 97 8.75 -15.15 2.67
C VAL A 97 8.24 -15.09 1.24
N ASP A 98 6.96 -14.88 1.09
CA ASP A 98 6.29 -14.51 -0.14
C ASP A 98 5.92 -13.01 -0.06
N PHE A 99 6.48 -12.20 -0.94
CA PHE A 99 6.25 -10.75 -0.97
C PHE A 99 5.07 -10.34 -1.84
N ARG A 100 4.42 -11.30 -2.49
CA ARG A 100 3.23 -11.02 -3.29
C ARG A 100 2.05 -10.66 -2.40
N THR A 101 1.20 -9.77 -2.90
CA THR A 101 -0.07 -9.44 -2.30
C THR A 101 -1.18 -9.55 -3.35
N GLU A 102 -2.40 -9.72 -2.91
CA GLU A 102 -3.56 -9.73 -3.80
C GLU A 102 -3.74 -8.37 -4.48
N GLU A 103 -3.49 -7.29 -3.75
CA GLU A 103 -3.55 -5.91 -4.24
C GLU A 103 -2.51 -5.64 -5.33
N GLY A 104 -1.31 -6.20 -5.20
CA GLY A 104 -0.27 -6.10 -6.24
C GLY A 104 -0.69 -6.75 -7.55
N GLU A 105 -1.30 -7.94 -7.49
CA GLU A 105 -1.85 -8.61 -8.68
C GLU A 105 -3.06 -7.85 -9.26
N GLN A 106 -3.93 -7.31 -8.43
CA GLN A 106 -5.05 -6.46 -8.87
C GLN A 106 -4.54 -5.20 -9.57
N LEU A 107 -3.44 -4.61 -9.09
CA LEU A 107 -2.85 -3.43 -9.69
C LEU A 107 -2.29 -3.71 -11.10
N ILE A 108 -1.61 -4.84 -11.31
CA ILE A 108 -1.19 -5.29 -12.64
C ILE A 108 -2.39 -5.46 -13.57
N ASN A 109 -3.48 -6.07 -13.08
CA ASN A 109 -4.69 -6.24 -13.87
C ASN A 109 -5.34 -4.92 -14.24
N PHE A 110 -5.24 -3.91 -13.38
CA PHE A 110 -5.78 -2.57 -13.62
C PHE A 110 -4.93 -1.72 -14.58
N LEU A 111 -3.61 -1.74 -14.41
CA LEU A 111 -2.67 -0.94 -15.20
C LEU A 111 -2.26 -1.62 -16.52
N GLY A 112 -2.50 -2.91 -16.62
CA GLY A 112 -2.00 -3.76 -17.68
C GLY A 112 -0.69 -4.45 -17.30
N PRO A 113 -0.40 -5.62 -17.92
CA PRO A 113 0.81 -6.37 -17.62
C PRO A 113 2.05 -5.56 -18.03
N PRO A 114 3.11 -5.53 -17.19
CA PRO A 114 4.38 -4.90 -17.54
C PRO A 114 4.97 -5.51 -18.82
N ILE A 115 5.48 -4.68 -19.71
CA ILE A 115 6.16 -5.14 -20.94
C ILE A 115 7.44 -5.89 -20.61
N SER A 116 8.10 -5.51 -19.52
CA SER A 116 9.35 -6.11 -19.04
C SER A 116 9.49 -5.91 -17.53
N TYR A 117 10.48 -6.57 -16.92
CA TYR A 117 10.87 -6.37 -15.52
C TYR A 117 12.36 -6.00 -15.42
N PRO A 118 12.74 -4.98 -14.61
CA PRO A 118 11.85 -4.09 -13.88
C PRO A 118 11.08 -3.14 -14.79
N SER A 119 9.92 -2.69 -14.37
CA SER A 119 9.20 -1.57 -14.97
C SER A 119 8.54 -0.73 -13.89
N ALA A 120 8.27 0.52 -14.17
CA ALA A 120 7.63 1.41 -13.22
C ALA A 120 6.56 2.26 -13.88
N VAL A 121 5.53 2.59 -13.09
CA VAL A 121 4.49 3.56 -13.47
C VAL A 121 4.67 4.79 -12.60
N ILE A 122 4.65 5.97 -13.23
CA ILE A 122 4.86 7.25 -12.56
C ILE A 122 3.54 8.01 -12.54
N ASP A 123 3.03 8.31 -11.32
CA ASP A 123 1.74 9.01 -11.11
C ASP A 123 0.56 8.38 -11.87
N ARG A 124 0.67 7.13 -12.30
CA ARG A 124 -0.32 6.42 -13.16
C ARG A 124 -0.69 7.21 -14.41
N LYS A 125 0.30 7.87 -15.01
CA LYS A 125 0.13 8.68 -16.22
C LYS A 125 0.72 7.98 -17.43
N LEU A 126 0.04 8.12 -18.56
CA LEU A 126 0.61 7.82 -19.87
C LEU A 126 1.44 9.03 -20.33
N PHE A 127 2.65 8.77 -20.78
CA PHE A 127 3.51 9.76 -21.40
C PHE A 127 3.41 9.64 -22.91
N GLU A 128 3.36 10.80 -23.62
CA GLU A 128 3.28 10.78 -25.07
C GLU A 128 4.53 10.12 -25.67
N GLY A 129 4.32 9.11 -26.51
CA GLY A 129 5.40 8.41 -27.22
C GLY A 129 5.76 7.02 -26.70
N GLU A 130 5.01 6.49 -25.71
CA GLU A 130 5.15 5.11 -25.23
C GLU A 130 3.94 4.24 -25.55
#